data_4ba1d914e2119d4aa2fb666614a5bfaf
#
_entry.id   4ba1d914e2119d4aa2fb666614a5bfaf
#
_cell.length_a   1.000
_cell.length_b   1.000
_cell.length_c   1.000
_cell.angle_alpha   90.00
_cell.angle_beta   90.00
_cell.angle_gamma   90.00
#
_symmetry.space_group_name_H-M   'P 1'
#
loop_
_entity.id
_entity.type
_entity.pdbx_description
1 polymer ?
#
loop_
_entity_poly.entity_id
_entity_poly.type
_entity_poly.pdbx_seq_one_letter_code
_entity_poly.pdbx_strand_id
1 'polypeptide(L)'
;QEVTQITTTLKALAKELQVPVIGLSQPSRAVEQRDDKRPQLSDLRESGSIEQDADVVMFVYRESYYLERTEPQSDGHDPAASEKWANWRKRMDEVYGTAEVILGKQRHGPIGKVVLAFDANITRFGNLERQPSGGDFDE
;
A
#
# COMPACT_ATOMS: atom_id res chain seq x y z
N GLN A 1 1.18 25.98 2.99
CA GLN A 1 -0.02 26.85 3.09
C GLN A 1 -1.07 26.52 2.02
N GLU A 2 -0.69 26.31 0.77
CA GLU A 2 -1.64 26.01 -0.32
C GLU A 2 -2.39 24.70 -0.11
N VAL A 3 -1.71 23.62 0.28
CA VAL A 3 -2.34 22.31 0.54
C VAL A 3 -3.35 22.40 1.68
N THR A 4 -3.04 23.15 2.73
CA THR A 4 -3.97 23.38 3.86
C THR A 4 -5.25 24.06 3.41
N GLN A 5 -5.15 25.07 2.56
CA GLN A 5 -6.32 25.79 2.02
C GLN A 5 -7.16 24.89 1.13
N ILE A 6 -6.53 24.05 0.31
CA ILE A 6 -7.22 23.08 -0.56
C ILE A 6 -8.00 22.06 0.27
N THR A 7 -7.37 21.45 1.26
CA THR A 7 -8.03 20.40 2.08
C THR A 7 -9.19 20.96 2.90
N THR A 8 -9.01 22.13 3.47
CA THR A 8 -10.07 22.82 4.22
C THR A 8 -11.25 23.17 3.30
N THR A 9 -10.97 23.64 2.09
CA THR A 9 -12.01 23.95 1.10
C THR A 9 -12.76 22.71 0.64
N LEU A 10 -12.03 21.62 0.36
CA LEU A 10 -12.66 20.33 -0.02
C LEU A 10 -13.54 19.76 1.10
N LYS A 11 -13.11 19.89 2.34
CA LYS A 11 -13.91 19.47 3.51
C LYS A 11 -15.21 20.28 3.63
N ALA A 12 -15.12 21.59 3.47
CA ALA A 12 -16.28 22.47 3.49
C ALA A 12 -17.26 22.14 2.35
N LEU A 13 -16.73 21.90 1.15
CA LEU A 13 -17.52 21.56 -0.03
C LEU A 13 -18.26 20.22 0.15
N ALA A 14 -17.57 19.20 0.70
CA ALA A 14 -18.18 17.92 0.99
C ALA A 14 -19.37 18.05 1.95
N LYS A 15 -19.24 18.89 2.96
CA LYS A 15 -20.33 19.17 3.92
C LYS A 15 -21.47 19.95 3.28
N GLU A 16 -21.16 20.98 2.52
CA GLU A 16 -22.14 21.84 1.88
C GLU A 16 -23.01 21.07 0.87
N LEU A 17 -22.36 20.30 0.01
CA LEU A 17 -23.01 19.51 -1.04
C LEU A 17 -23.52 18.16 -0.55
N GLN A 18 -23.19 17.74 0.66
CA GLN A 18 -23.52 16.42 1.23
C GLN A 18 -23.06 15.26 0.31
N VAL A 19 -21.84 15.34 -0.20
CA VAL A 19 -21.22 14.35 -1.05
C VAL A 19 -19.89 13.88 -0.46
N PRO A 20 -19.49 12.62 -0.72
CA PRO A 20 -18.13 12.18 -0.44
C PRO A 20 -17.15 12.84 -1.42
N VAL A 21 -16.00 13.25 -0.91
CA VAL A 21 -14.89 13.77 -1.72
C VAL A 21 -13.67 12.89 -1.48
N ILE A 22 -13.11 12.35 -2.57
CA ILE A 22 -11.89 11.53 -2.56
C ILE A 22 -10.77 12.34 -3.20
N GLY A 23 -9.75 12.65 -2.42
CA GLY A 23 -8.54 13.31 -2.90
C GLY A 23 -7.38 12.32 -3.06
N LEU A 24 -6.59 12.46 -4.09
CA LEU A 24 -5.37 11.71 -4.31
C LEU A 24 -4.15 12.57 -3.97
N SER A 25 -3.23 12.01 -3.21
CA SER A 25 -1.99 12.67 -2.82
C SER A 25 -0.83 11.68 -2.85
N GLN A 26 0.37 12.18 -3.06
CA GLN A 26 1.58 11.38 -2.98
C GLN A 26 2.21 11.57 -1.59
N PRO A 27 2.65 10.48 -0.92
CA PRO A 27 3.46 10.58 0.28
C PRO A 27 4.83 11.21 -0.01
N SER A 28 5.51 11.68 1.03
CA SER A 28 6.89 12.15 0.93
C SER A 28 7.81 11.05 0.38
N ARG A 29 8.78 11.43 -0.45
CA ARG A 29 9.81 10.51 -0.97
C ARG A 29 10.68 9.92 0.14
N ALA A 30 10.67 10.48 1.32
CA ALA A 30 11.38 9.94 2.48
C ALA A 30 10.96 8.50 2.81
N VAL A 31 9.76 8.08 2.44
CA VAL A 31 9.29 6.69 2.62
C VAL A 31 10.18 5.68 1.89
N GLU A 32 10.74 6.05 0.75
CA GLU A 32 11.60 5.18 -0.06
C GLU A 32 13.00 4.95 0.56
N GLN A 33 13.37 5.76 1.55
CA GLN A 33 14.64 5.65 2.29
C GLN A 33 14.57 4.65 3.44
N ARG A 34 13.38 4.21 3.83
CA ARG A 34 13.18 3.26 4.93
C ARG A 34 13.29 1.81 4.45
N ASP A 35 13.62 0.92 5.38
CA ASP A 35 13.61 -0.52 5.12
C ASP A 35 12.18 -1.00 4.85
N ASP A 36 11.25 -0.67 5.72
CA ASP A 36 9.81 -0.84 5.47
C ASP A 36 9.26 0.39 4.76
N LYS A 37 8.93 0.22 3.49
CA LYS A 37 8.44 1.30 2.61
C LYS A 37 6.91 1.47 2.65
N ARG A 38 6.23 0.85 3.61
CA ARG A 38 4.81 1.08 3.83
C ARG A 38 4.58 2.52 4.30
N PRO A 39 3.74 3.29 3.58
CA PRO A 39 3.44 4.65 3.97
C PRO A 39 2.73 4.74 5.31
N GLN A 40 2.99 5.82 6.04
CA GLN A 40 2.41 6.16 7.33
C GLN A 40 1.87 7.58 7.33
N LEU A 41 1.02 7.93 8.29
CA LEU A 41 0.50 9.30 8.42
C LEU A 41 1.61 10.35 8.55
N SER A 42 2.73 10.01 9.19
CA SER A 42 3.89 10.90 9.27
C SER A 42 4.50 11.26 7.91
N ASP A 43 4.26 10.46 6.88
CA ASP A 43 4.73 10.74 5.52
C ASP A 43 3.90 11.83 4.82
N LEU A 44 2.78 12.25 5.43
CA LEU A 44 1.94 13.35 5.02
C LEU A 44 2.27 14.68 5.73
N ARG A 45 3.34 14.74 6.51
CA ARG A 45 3.65 15.92 7.37
C ARG A 45 3.85 17.22 6.61
N GLU A 46 4.37 17.18 5.40
CA GLU A 46 4.45 18.36 4.54
C GLU A 46 3.05 18.83 4.10
N SER A 47 2.06 17.98 4.27
CA SER A 47 0.64 18.21 4.01
C SER A 47 -0.17 17.98 5.30
N GLY A 48 0.31 18.49 6.43
CA GLY A 48 -0.23 18.22 7.78
C GLY A 48 -1.74 18.46 7.94
N SER A 49 -2.31 19.30 7.09
CA SER A 49 -3.75 19.51 7.02
C SER A 49 -4.53 18.30 6.47
N ILE A 50 -3.90 17.48 5.60
CA ILE A 50 -4.56 16.28 5.06
C ILE A 50 -4.91 15.33 6.20
N GLU A 51 -3.95 15.07 7.09
CA GLU A 51 -4.18 14.20 8.25
C GLU A 51 -5.30 14.73 9.16
N GLN A 52 -5.36 16.04 9.37
CA GLN A 52 -6.36 16.65 10.23
C GLN A 52 -7.75 16.72 9.58
N ASP A 53 -7.82 17.11 8.31
CA ASP A 53 -9.09 17.37 7.61
C ASP A 53 -9.75 16.10 7.08
N ALA A 54 -8.98 15.07 6.69
CA ALA A 54 -9.53 13.83 6.15
C ALA A 54 -10.24 13.00 7.25
N ASP A 55 -11.40 12.45 6.92
CA ASP A 55 -12.09 11.49 7.77
C ASP A 55 -11.47 10.09 7.68
N VAL A 56 -10.97 9.75 6.50
CA VAL A 56 -10.31 8.49 6.19
C VAL A 56 -9.04 8.78 5.41
N VAL A 57 -7.94 8.15 5.79
CA VAL A 57 -6.69 8.15 5.03
C VAL A 57 -6.31 6.71 4.72
N MET A 58 -6.18 6.42 3.44
CA MET A 58 -5.75 5.12 2.93
C MET A 58 -4.47 5.27 2.14
N PHE A 59 -3.53 4.36 2.36
CA PHE A 59 -2.32 4.24 1.55
C PHE A 59 -2.40 2.99 0.70
N VAL A 60 -1.90 3.09 -0.52
CA VAL A 60 -1.72 1.95 -1.42
C VAL A 60 -0.25 1.57 -1.45
N TYR A 61 0.05 0.31 -1.20
CA TYR A 61 1.40 -0.22 -1.18
C TYR A 61 1.49 -1.52 -1.98
N ARG A 62 2.52 -1.64 -2.80
CA ARG A 62 2.81 -2.85 -3.57
C ARG A 62 4.25 -3.28 -3.30
N GLU A 63 4.42 -4.35 -2.54
CA GLU A 63 5.75 -4.86 -2.22
C GLU A 63 6.49 -5.37 -3.47
N SER A 64 5.78 -6.03 -4.39
CA SER A 64 6.34 -6.50 -5.65
C SER A 64 7.01 -5.40 -6.47
N TYR A 65 6.48 -4.18 -6.43
CA TYR A 65 7.06 -3.01 -7.11
C TYR A 65 8.48 -2.69 -6.66
N TYR A 66 8.76 -2.85 -5.36
CA TYR A 66 10.09 -2.63 -4.80
C TYR A 66 10.99 -3.84 -4.98
N LEU A 67 10.45 -5.05 -4.83
CA LEU A 67 11.21 -6.29 -5.03
C LEU A 67 11.74 -6.43 -6.46
N GLU A 68 10.94 -6.06 -7.46
CA GLU A 68 11.36 -6.06 -8.88
C GLU A 68 12.64 -5.24 -9.13
N ARG A 69 12.88 -4.22 -8.30
CA ARG A 69 14.04 -3.32 -8.39
C ARG A 69 15.22 -3.73 -7.55
N THR A 70 15.07 -4.75 -6.74
CA THR A 70 16.06 -5.22 -5.77
C THR A 70 16.39 -6.70 -5.95
N GLU A 71 16.20 -7.24 -7.16
CA GLU A 71 16.54 -8.62 -7.45
C GLU A 71 18.03 -8.87 -7.21
N PRO A 72 18.40 -9.79 -6.29
CA PRO A 72 19.79 -10.13 -6.04
C PRO A 72 20.39 -10.83 -7.26
N GLN A 73 21.59 -10.47 -7.60
CA GLN A 73 22.33 -11.22 -8.61
C GLN A 73 22.84 -12.53 -8.01
N SER A 74 22.63 -13.63 -8.72
CA SER A 74 23.19 -14.92 -8.37
C SER A 74 23.88 -15.48 -9.61
N ASP A 75 25.17 -15.73 -9.50
CA ASP A 75 25.97 -16.38 -10.54
C ASP A 75 25.98 -17.90 -10.43
N GLY A 76 25.31 -18.44 -9.42
CA GLY A 76 25.23 -19.87 -9.15
C GLY A 76 26.48 -20.47 -8.47
N HIS A 77 27.50 -19.68 -8.23
CA HIS A 77 28.75 -20.13 -7.64
C HIS A 77 28.90 -19.78 -6.15
N ASP A 78 28.26 -18.70 -5.71
CA ASP A 78 28.23 -18.29 -4.30
C ASP A 78 26.97 -18.80 -3.60
N PRO A 79 27.09 -19.71 -2.62
CA PRO A 79 25.94 -20.22 -1.86
C PRO A 79 25.13 -19.12 -1.16
N ALA A 80 25.81 -18.07 -0.65
CA ALA A 80 25.15 -16.98 0.03
C ALA A 80 24.32 -16.11 -0.94
N ALA A 81 24.84 -15.88 -2.15
CA ALA A 81 24.09 -15.17 -3.20
C ALA A 81 22.89 -15.98 -3.68
N SER A 82 23.07 -17.30 -3.81
CA SER A 82 22.00 -18.22 -4.20
C SER A 82 20.86 -18.26 -3.15
N GLU A 83 21.20 -18.25 -1.86
CA GLU A 83 20.22 -18.20 -0.78
C GLU A 83 19.44 -16.86 -0.78
N LYS A 84 20.13 -15.74 -0.95
CA LYS A 84 19.49 -14.43 -1.06
C LYS A 84 18.51 -14.38 -2.23
N TRP A 85 18.90 -14.90 -3.39
CA TRP A 85 18.03 -14.97 -4.55
C TRP A 85 16.81 -15.87 -4.30
N ALA A 86 17.01 -17.04 -3.70
CA ALA A 86 15.91 -17.96 -3.38
C ALA A 86 14.90 -17.32 -2.41
N ASN A 87 15.38 -16.62 -1.39
CA ASN A 87 14.52 -15.89 -0.43
C ASN A 87 13.75 -14.76 -1.12
N TRP A 88 14.43 -13.99 -1.98
CA TRP A 88 13.79 -12.95 -2.79
C TRP A 88 12.71 -13.54 -3.70
N ARG A 89 13.01 -14.63 -4.40
CA ARG A 89 12.09 -15.30 -5.31
C ARG A 89 10.84 -15.80 -4.56
N LYS A 90 11.06 -16.46 -3.43
CA LYS A 90 9.95 -16.91 -2.58
C LYS A 90 9.04 -15.74 -2.16
N ARG A 91 9.64 -14.64 -1.71
CA ARG A 91 8.87 -13.46 -1.32
C ARG A 91 8.13 -12.84 -2.49
N MET A 92 8.77 -12.75 -3.65
CA MET A 92 8.12 -12.27 -4.88
C MET A 92 6.90 -13.12 -5.24
N ASP A 93 7.00 -14.44 -5.18
CA ASP A 93 5.89 -15.35 -5.48
C ASP A 93 4.71 -15.17 -4.52
N GLU A 94 4.98 -14.84 -3.25
CA GLU A 94 3.94 -14.57 -2.24
C GLU A 94 3.18 -13.26 -2.48
N VAL A 95 3.86 -12.22 -2.97
CA VAL A 95 3.28 -10.88 -3.09
C VAL A 95 2.95 -10.45 -4.52
N TYR A 96 3.37 -11.24 -5.50
CA TYR A 96 3.06 -10.95 -6.91
C TYR A 96 1.56 -10.88 -7.15
N GLY A 97 1.12 -9.89 -7.91
CA GLY A 97 -0.29 -9.69 -8.19
C GLY A 97 -1.13 -9.24 -6.98
N THR A 98 -0.48 -8.73 -5.93
CA THR A 98 -1.18 -8.19 -4.76
C THR A 98 -0.86 -6.72 -4.52
N ALA A 99 -1.76 -6.03 -3.83
CA ALA A 99 -1.56 -4.71 -3.28
C ALA A 99 -2.15 -4.64 -1.87
N GLU A 100 -1.53 -3.84 -1.01
CA GLU A 100 -2.05 -3.56 0.32
C GLU A 100 -2.76 -2.21 0.30
N VAL A 101 -3.97 -2.14 0.86
CA VAL A 101 -4.64 -0.90 1.22
C VAL A 101 -4.52 -0.75 2.73
N ILE A 102 -3.76 0.26 3.15
CA ILE A 102 -3.44 0.51 4.55
C ILE A 102 -4.32 1.66 5.04
N LEU A 103 -5.23 1.38 5.97
CA LEU A 103 -6.05 2.37 6.65
C LEU A 103 -5.22 3.04 7.75
N GLY A 104 -4.64 4.19 7.45
CA GLY A 104 -3.83 4.95 8.41
C GLY A 104 -4.67 5.79 9.36
N LYS A 105 -5.85 6.20 8.93
CA LYS A 105 -6.83 6.94 9.72
C LYS A 105 -8.23 6.55 9.31
N GLN A 106 -9.09 6.33 10.29
CA GLN A 106 -10.53 6.18 10.12
C GLN A 106 -11.24 6.77 11.32
N ARG A 107 -12.02 7.84 11.12
CA ARG A 107 -12.61 8.62 12.23
C ARG A 107 -13.51 7.80 13.14
N HIS A 108 -14.30 6.90 12.59
CA HIS A 108 -15.31 6.13 13.31
C HIS A 108 -15.08 4.61 13.24
N GLY A 109 -13.86 4.18 12.98
CA GLY A 109 -13.55 2.77 12.86
C GLY A 109 -12.08 2.46 13.14
N PRO A 110 -11.71 1.18 13.15
CA PRO A 110 -10.33 0.75 13.38
C PRO A 110 -9.44 1.08 12.19
N ILE A 111 -8.16 1.30 12.46
CA ILE A 111 -7.11 1.25 11.46
C ILE A 111 -6.76 -0.21 11.15
N GLY A 112 -6.15 -0.46 10.01
CA GLY A 112 -5.77 -1.80 9.62
C GLY A 112 -5.29 -1.87 8.18
N LYS A 113 -5.26 -3.08 7.67
CA LYS A 113 -4.76 -3.36 6.34
C LYS A 113 -5.64 -4.40 5.65
N VAL A 114 -5.89 -4.17 4.36
CA VAL A 114 -6.57 -5.13 3.48
C VAL A 114 -5.64 -5.46 2.32
N VAL A 115 -5.49 -6.75 2.02
CA VAL A 115 -4.75 -7.22 0.85
C VAL A 115 -5.74 -7.49 -0.28
N LEU A 116 -5.48 -6.89 -1.43
CA LEU A 116 -6.29 -7.02 -2.64
C LEU A 116 -5.46 -7.66 -3.76
N ALA A 117 -6.15 -8.26 -4.72
CA ALA A 117 -5.54 -8.60 -6.00
C ALA A 117 -5.25 -7.31 -6.77
N PHE A 118 -4.13 -7.28 -7.49
CA PHE A 118 -3.75 -6.16 -8.35
C PHE A 118 -3.14 -6.66 -9.66
N ASP A 119 -3.76 -6.30 -10.77
CA ASP A 119 -3.21 -6.55 -12.10
C ASP A 119 -2.47 -5.30 -12.59
N ALA A 120 -1.14 -5.38 -12.62
CA ALA A 120 -0.28 -4.27 -13.03
C ALA A 120 -0.40 -3.92 -14.52
N ASN A 121 -0.81 -4.87 -15.37
CA ASN A 121 -0.93 -4.64 -16.82
C ASN A 121 -2.06 -3.66 -17.16
N ILE A 122 -3.13 -3.69 -16.38
CA ILE A 122 -4.32 -2.87 -16.59
C ILE A 122 -4.62 -1.98 -15.39
N THR A 123 -3.73 -1.90 -14.41
CA THR A 123 -3.87 -1.09 -13.19
C THR A 123 -5.21 -1.31 -12.50
N ARG A 124 -5.56 -2.57 -12.26
CA ARG A 124 -6.87 -2.96 -11.74
C ARG A 124 -6.75 -3.65 -10.40
N PHE A 125 -7.54 -3.18 -9.44
CA PHE A 125 -7.75 -3.87 -8.17
C PHE A 125 -8.91 -4.86 -8.28
N GLY A 126 -8.84 -5.92 -7.52
CA GLY A 126 -9.89 -6.92 -7.40
C GLY A 126 -9.86 -7.61 -6.05
N ASN A 127 -10.82 -8.47 -5.83
CA ASN A 127 -10.83 -9.32 -4.66
C ASN A 127 -9.72 -10.37 -4.76
N LEU A 128 -8.99 -10.58 -3.66
CA LEU A 128 -8.05 -11.68 -3.56
C LEU A 128 -8.87 -12.97 -3.40
N GLU A 129 -8.81 -13.86 -4.39
CA GLU A 129 -9.41 -15.18 -4.27
C GLU A 129 -8.66 -15.95 -3.16
N ARG A 130 -9.37 -16.29 -2.10
CA ARG A 130 -8.85 -17.28 -1.13
C ARG A 130 -8.82 -18.62 -1.87
N GLN A 131 -7.62 -19.17 -2.06
CA GLN A 131 -7.55 -20.58 -2.40
C GLN A 131 -8.32 -21.34 -1.29
N PRO A 132 -9.27 -22.20 -1.65
CA PRO A 132 -9.88 -23.07 -0.66
C PRO A 132 -8.72 -23.86 -0.02
N SER A 133 -8.53 -23.66 1.28
CA SER A 133 -7.68 -24.54 2.06
C SER A 133 -8.14 -25.95 1.75
N GLY A 134 -7.23 -26.78 1.20
CA GLY A 134 -7.52 -28.14 0.81
C GLY A 134 -8.23 -28.83 1.97
N GLY A 135 -9.48 -29.18 1.76
CA GLY A 135 -10.23 -29.97 2.71
C GLY A 135 -9.54 -31.32 2.87
N ASP A 136 -9.23 -31.66 4.08
CA ASP A 136 -8.94 -33.03 4.45
C ASP A 136 -10.10 -33.88 3.96
N PHE A 137 -9.85 -34.70 2.94
CA PHE A 137 -10.67 -35.84 2.64
C PHE A 137 -10.22 -36.93 3.61
N ASP A 138 -10.76 -36.92 4.80
CA ASP A 138 -10.81 -38.15 5.63
C ASP A 138 -11.99 -38.99 5.15
N GLU A 139 -11.65 -40.20 4.70
CA GLU A 139 -12.60 -41.28 4.45
C GLU A 139 -13.20 -41.82 5.78
#